data_7f81203804b11f4a2065770018299c91
#
_entry.id   7f81203804b11f4a2065770018299c91
#
_cell.length_a   1.000
_cell.length_b   1.000
_cell.length_c   1.000
_cell.angle_alpha   90.00
_cell.angle_beta   90.00
_cell.angle_gamma   90.00
#
_symmetry.space_group_name_H-M   'P 1'
#
loop_
_entity.id
_entity.type
_entity.pdbx_description
1 polymer ?
#
loop_
_entity_poly.entity_id
_entity_poly.type
_entity_poly.pdbx_seq_one_letter_code
_entity_poly.pdbx_strand_id
1 'polypeptide(L)'
;MTAERYISQYAEEFMKLDRKFWNYEDGCVLTGLEAMYKATGRKCYAEAVRVFLDRYICPDGRIRWYDREEYSLDKIPSGRGLLFLYRETGQEKYRLAAKQLMEQLRRQPRTESGSFWHKKIYPRQIWLDGLYMAAPFYLQYEMELGDKKNCADIIKQFENARRFLYDESASLYIHAYDEGKCQFWADPETGRSPNFWSRAEGWYLMALADCCSILPRGSEDWQYLAGLWKEAMEGMLRYQDQESGLFFQLTALGKTPGNYLETSASAMAAYSIYKGYEMGIFNRQTVQRADLIMMALETEKLKLRNGCLHLEGTCAGAGL
;
A
#
# COMPACT_ATOMS: atom_id res chain seq x y z
N MET A 1 14.94 15.98 -15.20
CA MET A 1 14.78 16.02 -13.72
C MET A 1 14.73 14.57 -13.29
N THR A 2 15.34 14.20 -12.18
CA THR A 2 15.42 12.80 -11.79
C THR A 2 14.53 12.53 -10.58
N ALA A 3 13.93 11.36 -10.54
CA ALA A 3 13.15 10.89 -9.38
C ALA A 3 13.97 10.95 -8.08
N GLU A 4 15.26 10.65 -8.13
CA GLU A 4 16.17 10.72 -6.97
C GLU A 4 16.24 12.13 -6.35
N ARG A 5 16.30 13.19 -7.18
CA ARG A 5 16.28 14.57 -6.69
C ARG A 5 14.96 14.90 -5.99
N TYR A 6 13.85 14.47 -6.57
CA TYR A 6 12.53 14.62 -5.96
C TYR A 6 12.44 13.91 -4.61
N ILE A 7 12.88 12.64 -4.55
CA ILE A 7 12.86 11.84 -3.31
C ILE A 7 13.73 12.49 -2.23
N SER A 8 14.92 12.98 -2.57
CA SER A 8 15.81 13.65 -1.62
C SER A 8 15.20 14.93 -1.07
N GLN A 9 14.61 15.77 -1.94
CA GLN A 9 13.89 16.98 -1.54
C GLN A 9 12.71 16.61 -0.62
N TYR A 10 11.89 15.64 -1.01
CA TYR A 10 10.74 15.22 -0.23
C TYR A 10 11.12 14.67 1.15
N ALA A 11 12.24 13.94 1.26
CA ALA A 11 12.74 13.44 2.53
C ALA A 11 13.09 14.58 3.50
N GLU A 12 13.69 15.67 3.01
CA GLU A 12 13.98 16.86 3.82
C GLU A 12 12.72 17.60 4.27
N GLU A 13 11.73 17.70 3.40
CA GLU A 13 10.42 18.30 3.73
C GLU A 13 9.65 17.43 4.73
N PHE A 14 9.66 16.10 4.54
CA PHE A 14 9.01 15.13 5.42
C PHE A 14 9.50 15.22 6.86
N MET A 15 10.80 15.42 7.07
CA MET A 15 11.35 15.61 8.41
C MET A 15 10.84 16.89 9.11
N LYS A 16 10.34 17.87 8.36
CA LYS A 16 9.83 19.14 8.91
C LYS A 16 8.32 19.14 9.17
N LEU A 17 7.61 18.10 8.67
CA LEU A 17 6.16 18.03 8.86
C LEU A 17 5.80 17.96 10.34
N ASP A 18 4.92 18.86 10.77
CA ASP A 18 4.32 18.85 12.11
C ASP A 18 2.87 18.40 12.02
N ARG A 19 2.61 17.14 12.40
CA ARG A 19 1.28 16.53 12.41
C ARG A 19 0.98 16.00 13.81
N LYS A 20 -0.30 16.02 14.18
CA LYS A 20 -0.74 15.46 15.47
C LYS A 20 -0.54 13.95 15.55
N PHE A 21 -0.68 13.26 14.42
CA PHE A 21 -0.47 11.82 14.31
C PHE A 21 -0.12 11.42 12.88
N TRP A 22 0.46 10.23 12.71
CA TRP A 22 0.73 9.66 11.38
C TRP A 22 -0.52 9.03 10.75
N ASN A 23 -0.49 8.88 9.43
CA ASN A 23 -1.47 8.16 8.65
C ASN A 23 -0.76 7.23 7.65
N TYR A 24 -1.49 6.56 6.76
CA TYR A 24 -0.91 5.61 5.79
C TYR A 24 0.08 6.27 4.82
N GLU A 25 -0.16 7.52 4.44
CA GLU A 25 0.76 8.27 3.58
C GLU A 25 2.17 8.35 4.21
N ASP A 26 2.24 8.58 5.52
CA ASP A 26 3.51 8.59 6.25
C ASP A 26 4.16 7.21 6.22
N GLY A 27 3.37 6.14 6.35
CA GLY A 27 3.84 4.77 6.24
C GLY A 27 4.46 4.45 4.87
N CYS A 28 3.89 4.99 3.78
CA CYS A 28 4.45 4.87 2.44
C CYS A 28 5.79 5.57 2.32
N VAL A 29 5.90 6.80 2.85
CA VAL A 29 7.15 7.56 2.86
C VAL A 29 8.22 6.84 3.66
N LEU A 30 7.89 6.34 4.86
CA LEU A 30 8.83 5.58 5.70
C LEU A 30 9.34 4.32 5.00
N THR A 31 8.47 3.59 4.30
CA THR A 31 8.86 2.41 3.50
C THR A 31 9.75 2.79 2.32
N GLY A 32 9.44 3.90 1.65
CA GLY A 32 10.28 4.44 0.56
C GLY A 32 11.65 4.87 1.05
N LEU A 33 11.73 5.53 2.20
CA LEU A 33 13.00 5.95 2.82
C LEU A 33 13.86 4.74 3.25
N GLU A 34 13.23 3.69 3.82
CA GLU A 34 13.92 2.42 4.10
C GLU A 34 14.49 1.80 2.82
N ALA A 35 13.71 1.79 1.73
CA ALA A 35 14.16 1.28 0.43
C ALA A 35 15.34 2.10 -0.13
N MET A 36 15.28 3.43 -0.04
CA MET A 36 16.39 4.31 -0.43
C MET A 36 17.64 4.10 0.42
N TYR A 37 17.49 3.90 1.72
CA TYR A 37 18.61 3.56 2.61
C TYR A 37 19.26 2.24 2.19
N LYS A 38 18.47 1.20 1.95
CA LYS A 38 18.97 -0.12 1.52
C LYS A 38 19.69 -0.06 0.16
N ALA A 39 19.14 0.70 -0.78
CA ALA A 39 19.70 0.81 -2.13
C ALA A 39 20.97 1.67 -2.20
N THR A 40 21.10 2.71 -1.37
CA THR A 40 22.16 3.72 -1.50
C THR A 40 23.17 3.72 -0.35
N GLY A 41 22.84 3.13 0.80
CA GLY A 41 23.63 3.20 2.03
C GLY A 41 23.63 4.60 2.69
N ARG A 42 22.88 5.58 2.16
CA ARG A 42 22.86 6.97 2.66
C ARG A 42 22.08 7.06 3.96
N LYS A 43 22.80 7.31 5.07
CA LYS A 43 22.25 7.38 6.43
C LYS A 43 21.15 8.43 6.62
N CYS A 44 21.14 9.49 5.81
CA CYS A 44 20.10 10.53 5.89
C CYS A 44 18.68 9.98 5.75
N TYR A 45 18.48 8.90 4.97
CA TYR A 45 17.18 8.28 4.81
C TYR A 45 16.74 7.52 6.08
N ALA A 46 17.62 6.74 6.68
CA ALA A 46 17.34 6.08 7.95
C ALA A 46 17.11 7.09 9.09
N GLU A 47 17.87 8.20 9.09
CA GLU A 47 17.70 9.30 10.03
C GLU A 47 16.35 9.98 9.86
N ALA A 48 15.88 10.18 8.62
CA ALA A 48 14.55 10.74 8.36
C ALA A 48 13.44 9.86 8.95
N VAL A 49 13.54 8.53 8.81
CA VAL A 49 12.61 7.58 9.44
C VAL A 49 12.63 7.74 10.96
N ARG A 50 13.82 7.80 11.56
CA ARG A 50 13.99 7.96 13.01
C ARG A 50 13.42 9.28 13.52
N VAL A 51 13.79 10.40 12.91
CA VAL A 51 13.33 11.74 13.30
C VAL A 51 11.81 11.85 13.23
N PHE A 52 11.19 11.27 12.20
CA PHE A 52 9.75 11.28 12.10
C PHE A 52 9.09 10.46 13.21
N LEU A 53 9.47 9.19 13.38
CA LEU A 53 8.83 8.28 14.33
C LEU A 53 9.08 8.65 15.80
N ASP A 54 10.26 9.19 16.13
CA ASP A 54 10.59 9.60 17.50
C ASP A 54 9.68 10.71 18.07
N ARG A 55 8.96 11.43 17.22
CA ARG A 55 7.94 12.39 17.66
C ARG A 55 6.75 11.71 18.35
N TYR A 56 6.46 10.48 17.93
CA TYR A 56 5.29 9.74 18.36
C TYR A 56 5.62 8.65 19.40
N ILE A 57 6.85 8.14 19.42
CA ILE A 57 7.22 7.00 20.26
C ILE A 57 7.85 7.47 21.57
N CYS A 58 7.19 7.18 22.69
CA CYS A 58 7.70 7.41 24.02
C CYS A 58 8.81 6.40 24.37
N PRO A 59 9.71 6.73 25.35
CA PRO A 59 10.76 5.79 25.79
C PRO A 59 10.25 4.43 26.27
N ASP A 60 9.04 4.36 26.80
CA ASP A 60 8.35 3.14 27.22
C ASP A 60 7.67 2.38 26.08
N GLY A 61 7.80 2.85 24.84
CA GLY A 61 7.20 2.28 23.65
C GLY A 61 5.75 2.69 23.40
N ARG A 62 5.15 3.49 24.27
CA ARG A 62 3.80 4.01 24.06
C ARG A 62 3.76 4.95 22.84
N ILE A 63 2.73 4.79 22.01
CA ILE A 63 2.50 5.64 20.84
C ILE A 63 1.61 6.81 21.25
N ARG A 64 2.12 8.03 21.12
CA ARG A 64 1.37 9.26 21.46
C ARG A 64 0.18 9.42 20.53
N TRP A 65 -0.95 9.84 21.06
CA TRP A 65 -2.20 10.13 20.34
C TRP A 65 -2.75 8.95 19.51
N TYR A 66 -2.26 7.73 19.76
CA TYR A 66 -2.79 6.54 19.14
C TYR A 66 -3.98 6.02 19.95
N ASP A 67 -5.13 5.98 19.30
CA ASP A 67 -6.31 5.30 19.82
C ASP A 67 -6.54 4.01 19.05
N ARG A 68 -6.30 2.89 19.72
CA ARG A 68 -6.53 1.55 19.15
C ARG A 68 -8.00 1.28 18.87
N GLU A 69 -8.91 1.86 19.67
CA GLU A 69 -10.34 1.60 19.58
C GLU A 69 -11.01 2.23 18.33
N GLU A 70 -10.28 3.07 17.60
CA GLU A 70 -10.69 3.51 16.25
C GLU A 70 -10.65 2.35 15.24
N TYR A 71 -9.83 1.34 15.49
CA TYR A 71 -9.62 0.20 14.60
C TYR A 71 -9.44 0.64 13.15
N SER A 72 -8.66 1.70 12.93
CA SER A 72 -8.32 2.20 11.59
C SER A 72 -7.09 1.48 11.06
N LEU A 73 -7.25 0.76 9.94
CA LEU A 73 -6.12 0.12 9.26
C LEU A 73 -5.13 1.14 8.73
N ASP A 74 -5.55 2.37 8.40
CA ASP A 74 -4.68 3.43 7.89
C ASP A 74 -3.54 3.82 8.86
N LYS A 75 -3.67 3.47 10.14
CA LYS A 75 -2.65 3.74 11.15
C LYS A 75 -1.55 2.66 11.23
N ILE A 76 -1.73 1.55 10.55
CA ILE A 76 -0.86 0.38 10.65
C ILE A 76 0.43 0.48 9.78
N PRO A 77 0.42 1.04 8.54
CA PRO A 77 1.57 0.99 7.64
C PRO A 77 2.86 1.56 8.22
N SER A 78 2.78 2.60 9.06
CA SER A 78 3.96 3.19 9.75
C SER A 78 4.66 2.20 10.70
N GLY A 79 4.00 1.11 11.08
CA GLY A 79 4.57 0.02 11.85
C GLY A 79 5.78 -0.65 11.19
N ARG A 80 5.86 -0.64 9.86
CA ARG A 80 7.03 -1.16 9.13
C ARG A 80 8.28 -0.34 9.43
N GLY A 81 8.14 0.99 9.51
CA GLY A 81 9.23 1.88 9.96
C GLY A 81 9.69 1.59 11.40
N LEU A 82 8.77 1.20 12.30
CA LEU A 82 9.13 0.77 13.67
C LEU A 82 9.95 -0.52 13.66
N LEU A 83 9.56 -1.51 12.86
CA LEU A 83 10.32 -2.76 12.70
C LEU A 83 11.71 -2.46 12.10
N PHE A 84 11.80 -1.59 11.10
CA PHE A 84 13.06 -1.14 10.52
C PHE A 84 13.97 -0.51 11.61
N LEU A 85 13.47 0.45 12.38
CA LEU A 85 14.27 1.10 13.43
C LEU A 85 14.68 0.13 14.54
N TYR A 86 13.84 -0.84 14.88
CA TYR A 86 14.21 -1.88 15.83
C TYR A 86 15.38 -2.73 15.32
N ARG A 87 15.38 -3.14 14.05
CA ARG A 87 16.49 -3.89 13.43
C ARG A 87 17.78 -3.09 13.40
N GLU A 88 17.70 -1.79 13.06
CA GLU A 88 18.88 -0.93 12.92
C GLU A 88 19.49 -0.51 14.27
N THR A 89 18.67 -0.36 15.32
CA THR A 89 19.10 0.27 16.56
C THR A 89 19.05 -0.63 17.80
N GLY A 90 18.29 -1.73 17.75
CA GLY A 90 18.01 -2.58 18.91
C GLY A 90 17.17 -1.91 20.01
N GLN A 91 16.65 -0.68 19.78
CA GLN A 91 15.91 0.04 20.82
C GLN A 91 14.53 -0.56 21.06
N GLU A 92 14.31 -1.04 22.27
CA GLU A 92 13.11 -1.75 22.70
C GLU A 92 11.81 -0.94 22.52
N LYS A 93 11.87 0.39 22.60
CA LYS A 93 10.70 1.25 22.39
C LYS A 93 10.01 1.02 21.05
N TYR A 94 10.75 0.73 19.99
CA TYR A 94 10.17 0.50 18.65
C TYR A 94 9.49 -0.86 18.56
N ARG A 95 10.05 -1.90 19.17
CA ARG A 95 9.43 -3.22 19.28
C ARG A 95 8.12 -3.16 20.05
N LEU A 96 8.11 -2.46 21.18
CA LEU A 96 6.92 -2.28 22.02
C LEU A 96 5.82 -1.47 21.27
N ALA A 97 6.20 -0.46 20.52
CA ALA A 97 5.28 0.30 19.69
C ALA A 97 4.69 -0.56 18.55
N ALA A 98 5.51 -1.32 17.84
CA ALA A 98 5.05 -2.25 16.81
C ALA A 98 4.08 -3.30 17.38
N LYS A 99 4.33 -3.78 18.62
CA LYS A 99 3.42 -4.70 19.32
C LYS A 99 2.02 -4.10 19.53
N GLN A 100 1.90 -2.80 19.84
CA GLN A 100 0.59 -2.16 20.01
C GLN A 100 -0.21 -2.15 18.71
N LEU A 101 0.45 -1.89 17.57
CA LEU A 101 -0.20 -1.97 16.26
C LEU A 101 -0.64 -3.40 15.93
N MET A 102 0.21 -4.38 16.26
CA MET A 102 -0.14 -5.79 16.07
C MET A 102 -1.31 -6.22 16.97
N GLU A 103 -1.39 -5.72 18.20
CA GLU A 103 -2.53 -5.95 19.09
C GLU A 103 -3.83 -5.36 18.54
N GLN A 104 -3.79 -4.22 17.84
CA GLN A 104 -4.94 -3.73 17.10
C GLN A 104 -5.38 -4.76 16.07
N LEU A 105 -4.49 -5.23 15.19
CA LEU A 105 -4.82 -6.18 14.13
C LEU A 105 -5.40 -7.49 14.65
N ARG A 106 -4.88 -8.00 15.77
CA ARG A 106 -5.43 -9.21 16.44
C ARG A 106 -6.85 -9.03 16.93
N ARG A 107 -7.26 -7.80 17.22
CA ARG A 107 -8.60 -7.45 17.71
C ARG A 107 -9.43 -6.69 16.68
N GLN A 108 -8.90 -6.50 15.47
CA GLN A 108 -9.59 -5.78 14.39
C GLN A 108 -10.98 -6.42 14.17
N PRO A 109 -12.07 -5.64 14.15
CA PRO A 109 -13.38 -6.14 13.79
C PRO A 109 -13.35 -6.82 12.42
N ARG A 110 -14.19 -7.87 12.27
CA ARG A 110 -14.18 -8.70 11.06
C ARG A 110 -15.58 -8.90 10.52
N THR A 111 -15.65 -9.12 9.23
CA THR A 111 -16.83 -9.64 8.55
C THR A 111 -17.09 -11.10 8.95
N GLU A 112 -18.24 -11.65 8.61
CA GLU A 112 -18.57 -13.07 8.85
C GLU A 112 -17.59 -14.00 8.08
N SER A 113 -17.09 -13.54 6.91
CA SER A 113 -16.06 -14.25 6.16
C SER A 113 -14.67 -14.20 6.77
N GLY A 114 -14.45 -13.37 7.82
CA GLY A 114 -13.19 -13.22 8.53
C GLY A 114 -12.30 -12.09 8.01
N SER A 115 -12.73 -11.31 7.04
CA SER A 115 -11.99 -10.15 6.54
C SER A 115 -11.97 -9.02 7.55
N PHE A 116 -10.89 -8.26 7.61
CA PHE A 116 -10.82 -7.05 8.41
C PHE A 116 -11.82 -6.00 7.92
N TRP A 117 -12.54 -5.35 8.83
CA TRP A 117 -13.14 -4.07 8.52
C TRP A 117 -12.04 -3.04 8.28
N HIS A 118 -12.21 -2.22 7.26
CA HIS A 118 -11.21 -1.19 6.98
C HIS A 118 -11.04 -0.20 8.14
N LYS A 119 -12.16 0.21 8.76
CA LYS A 119 -12.23 1.04 9.98
C LYS A 119 -13.48 0.67 10.78
N LYS A 120 -13.46 0.92 12.09
CA LYS A 120 -14.65 0.72 12.93
C LYS A 120 -15.87 1.53 12.47
N ILE A 121 -15.63 2.72 11.91
CA ILE A 121 -16.70 3.58 11.37
C ILE A 121 -17.28 3.07 10.05
N TYR A 122 -16.67 2.05 9.44
CA TYR A 122 -17.12 1.38 8.23
C TYR A 122 -17.43 -0.10 8.53
N PRO A 123 -18.48 -0.39 9.32
CA PRO A 123 -18.76 -1.73 9.77
C PRO A 123 -19.07 -2.67 8.62
N ARG A 124 -18.56 -3.90 8.67
CA ARG A 124 -18.75 -4.98 7.70
C ARG A 124 -18.24 -4.66 6.27
N GLN A 125 -17.39 -3.64 6.11
CA GLN A 125 -16.86 -3.27 4.80
C GLN A 125 -15.45 -3.82 4.61
N ILE A 126 -15.22 -4.45 3.47
CA ILE A 126 -13.91 -4.83 2.95
C ILE A 126 -13.52 -3.78 1.90
N TRP A 127 -12.39 -3.13 2.08
CA TRP A 127 -11.83 -2.22 1.10
C TRP A 127 -10.53 -2.82 0.57
N LEU A 128 -10.34 -2.74 -0.74
CA LEU A 128 -9.14 -3.26 -1.39
C LEU A 128 -7.85 -2.64 -0.83
N ASP A 129 -7.90 -1.35 -0.51
CA ASP A 129 -6.85 -0.59 0.21
C ASP A 129 -6.41 -1.26 1.51
N GLY A 130 -7.35 -1.85 2.24
CA GLY A 130 -7.12 -2.50 3.53
C GLY A 130 -6.08 -3.62 3.47
N LEU A 131 -5.92 -4.25 2.31
CA LEU A 131 -4.90 -5.29 2.11
C LEU A 131 -3.49 -4.70 2.29
N TYR A 132 -3.19 -3.56 1.66
CA TYR A 132 -1.89 -2.90 1.85
C TYR A 132 -1.74 -2.33 3.26
N MET A 133 -2.81 -1.76 3.79
CA MET A 133 -2.74 -1.14 5.12
C MET A 133 -2.36 -2.17 6.20
N ALA A 134 -2.88 -3.39 6.13
CA ALA A 134 -2.68 -4.39 7.17
C ALA A 134 -1.58 -5.43 6.84
N ALA A 135 -1.66 -6.04 5.65
CA ALA A 135 -0.99 -7.31 5.38
C ALA A 135 0.54 -7.25 5.41
N PRO A 136 1.22 -6.27 4.78
CA PRO A 136 2.69 -6.23 4.80
C PRO A 136 3.27 -6.06 6.20
N PHE A 137 2.67 -5.20 7.03
CA PHE A 137 3.11 -5.03 8.42
C PHE A 137 2.84 -6.28 9.25
N TYR A 138 1.62 -6.84 9.16
CA TYR A 138 1.25 -8.04 9.92
C TYR A 138 2.20 -9.19 9.62
N LEU A 139 2.39 -9.47 8.34
CA LEU A 139 3.26 -10.58 7.91
C LEU A 139 4.71 -10.35 8.34
N GLN A 140 5.23 -9.12 8.16
CA GLN A 140 6.57 -8.76 8.58
C GLN A 140 6.75 -8.91 10.10
N TYR A 141 5.76 -8.46 10.89
CA TYR A 141 5.79 -8.64 12.35
C TYR A 141 5.83 -10.12 12.75
N GLU A 142 4.96 -10.96 12.17
CA GLU A 142 4.93 -12.39 12.47
C GLU A 142 6.24 -13.10 12.07
N MET A 143 6.86 -12.68 10.99
CA MET A 143 8.13 -13.25 10.53
C MET A 143 9.34 -12.82 11.38
N GLU A 144 9.34 -11.60 11.91
CA GLU A 144 10.47 -11.04 12.65
C GLU A 144 10.34 -11.16 14.18
N LEU A 145 9.15 -11.00 14.71
CA LEU A 145 8.89 -10.89 16.16
C LEU A 145 7.84 -11.89 16.67
N GLY A 146 7.04 -12.46 15.78
CA GLY A 146 6.00 -13.43 16.10
C GLY A 146 6.49 -14.87 16.04
N ASP A 147 5.54 -15.79 16.17
CA ASP A 147 5.77 -17.24 16.07
C ASP A 147 5.34 -17.84 14.73
N LYS A 148 4.99 -16.99 13.78
CA LYS A 148 4.52 -17.31 12.41
C LYS A 148 3.17 -18.05 12.33
N LYS A 149 2.51 -18.30 13.45
CA LYS A 149 1.24 -19.07 13.47
C LYS A 149 0.08 -18.34 12.79
N ASN A 150 0.16 -17.01 12.73
CA ASN A 150 -0.91 -16.18 12.20
C ASN A 150 -0.72 -15.78 10.73
N CYS A 151 0.31 -16.28 10.04
CA CYS A 151 0.51 -15.98 8.61
C CYS A 151 -0.69 -16.40 7.76
N ALA A 152 -1.33 -17.52 8.08
CA ALA A 152 -2.53 -18.00 7.40
C ALA A 152 -3.71 -17.01 7.45
N ASP A 153 -3.80 -16.17 8.49
CA ASP A 153 -4.81 -15.11 8.58
C ASP A 153 -4.64 -14.09 7.45
N ILE A 154 -3.40 -13.76 7.10
CA ILE A 154 -3.12 -12.84 5.99
C ILE A 154 -3.47 -13.48 4.65
N ILE A 155 -3.15 -14.75 4.43
CA ILE A 155 -3.55 -15.45 3.21
C ILE A 155 -5.07 -15.43 3.07
N LYS A 156 -5.80 -15.63 4.17
CA LYS A 156 -7.26 -15.54 4.20
C LYS A 156 -7.80 -14.16 3.78
N GLN A 157 -7.11 -13.05 4.12
CA GLN A 157 -7.51 -11.73 3.66
C GLN A 157 -7.44 -11.62 2.13
N PHE A 158 -6.38 -12.16 1.51
CA PHE A 158 -6.23 -12.17 0.04
C PHE A 158 -7.23 -13.12 -0.63
N GLU A 159 -7.51 -14.29 -0.08
CA GLU A 159 -8.56 -15.20 -0.55
C GLU A 159 -9.93 -14.51 -0.59
N ASN A 160 -10.28 -13.83 0.49
CA ASN A 160 -11.53 -13.10 0.60
C ASN A 160 -11.58 -11.91 -0.37
N ALA A 161 -10.48 -11.17 -0.54
CA ALA A 161 -10.41 -10.11 -1.54
C ALA A 161 -10.66 -10.66 -2.95
N ARG A 162 -10.00 -11.78 -3.33
CA ARG A 162 -10.25 -12.43 -4.62
C ARG A 162 -11.71 -12.86 -4.78
N ARG A 163 -12.30 -13.41 -3.72
CA ARG A 163 -13.69 -13.90 -3.73
C ARG A 163 -14.72 -12.78 -3.90
N PHE A 164 -14.57 -11.67 -3.17
CA PHE A 164 -15.60 -10.64 -3.07
C PHE A 164 -15.38 -9.44 -3.98
N LEU A 165 -14.12 -9.12 -4.31
CA LEU A 165 -13.78 -7.90 -5.03
C LEU A 165 -13.38 -8.13 -6.49
N TYR A 166 -12.97 -9.32 -6.89
CA TYR A 166 -12.59 -9.56 -8.27
C TYR A 166 -13.79 -9.64 -9.20
N ASP A 167 -13.68 -8.99 -10.35
CA ASP A 167 -14.65 -9.02 -11.43
C ASP A 167 -14.07 -9.75 -12.64
N GLU A 168 -14.61 -10.92 -12.94
CA GLU A 168 -14.15 -11.79 -14.04
C GLU A 168 -14.33 -11.11 -15.41
N SER A 169 -15.39 -10.31 -15.59
CA SER A 169 -15.69 -9.67 -16.88
C SER A 169 -14.70 -8.54 -17.21
N ALA A 170 -14.33 -7.75 -16.22
CA ALA A 170 -13.33 -6.69 -16.35
C ALA A 170 -11.90 -7.20 -16.14
N SER A 171 -11.71 -8.35 -15.47
CA SER A 171 -10.44 -8.82 -14.94
C SER A 171 -9.77 -7.82 -14.01
N LEU A 172 -10.55 -7.12 -13.21
CA LEU A 172 -10.13 -6.06 -12.27
C LEU A 172 -10.75 -6.31 -10.89
N TYR A 173 -10.21 -5.60 -9.89
CA TYR A 173 -10.74 -5.60 -8.54
C TYR A 173 -11.54 -4.32 -8.27
N ILE A 174 -12.80 -4.45 -7.83
CA ILE A 174 -13.60 -3.30 -7.36
C ILE A 174 -13.01 -2.73 -6.08
N HIS A 175 -13.34 -1.46 -5.78
CA HIS A 175 -12.80 -0.74 -4.64
C HIS A 175 -13.21 -1.35 -3.30
N ALA A 176 -14.50 -1.68 -3.13
CA ALA A 176 -15.02 -2.16 -1.85
C ALA A 176 -16.22 -3.11 -1.98
N TYR A 177 -16.47 -3.81 -0.86
CA TYR A 177 -17.60 -4.70 -0.66
C TYR A 177 -18.23 -4.44 0.70
N ASP A 178 -19.54 -4.28 0.74
CA ASP A 178 -20.34 -4.20 1.98
C ASP A 178 -21.09 -5.52 2.18
N GLU A 179 -20.63 -6.31 3.16
CA GLU A 179 -21.26 -7.58 3.52
C GLU A 179 -22.71 -7.37 4.01
N GLY A 180 -22.97 -6.21 4.62
CA GLY A 180 -24.32 -5.83 5.07
C GLY A 180 -25.26 -5.39 3.97
N LYS A 181 -24.76 -5.07 2.77
CA LYS A 181 -25.48 -4.58 1.60
C LYS A 181 -26.41 -3.40 1.90
N CYS A 182 -26.02 -2.55 2.84
CA CYS A 182 -26.84 -1.46 3.33
C CYS A 182 -26.25 -0.07 3.04
N GLN A 183 -25.03 -0.01 2.50
CA GLN A 183 -24.41 1.25 2.12
C GLN A 183 -25.04 1.78 0.82
N PHE A 184 -25.18 3.10 0.71
CA PHE A 184 -25.80 3.74 -0.45
C PHE A 184 -25.05 3.50 -1.78
N TRP A 185 -23.74 3.23 -1.68
CA TRP A 185 -22.87 2.95 -2.83
C TRP A 185 -22.83 1.46 -3.21
N ALA A 186 -23.27 0.57 -2.32
CA ALA A 186 -23.21 -0.86 -2.53
C ALA A 186 -24.40 -1.34 -3.39
N ASP A 187 -24.10 -2.20 -4.33
CA ASP A 187 -25.14 -2.91 -5.07
C ASP A 187 -25.99 -3.74 -4.08
N PRO A 188 -27.32 -3.58 -4.07
CA PRO A 188 -28.20 -4.20 -3.08
C PRO A 188 -28.27 -5.72 -3.15
N GLU A 189 -27.91 -6.32 -4.29
CA GLU A 189 -27.90 -7.78 -4.45
C GLU A 189 -26.54 -8.38 -4.12
N THR A 190 -25.47 -7.73 -4.56
CA THR A 190 -24.10 -8.26 -4.44
C THR A 190 -23.30 -7.66 -3.31
N GLY A 191 -23.59 -6.42 -2.87
CA GLY A 191 -22.81 -5.67 -1.89
C GLY A 191 -21.58 -4.99 -2.47
N ARG A 192 -21.35 -5.06 -3.77
CA ARG A 192 -20.15 -4.58 -4.48
C ARG A 192 -20.24 -3.08 -4.79
N SER A 193 -19.09 -2.37 -4.74
CA SER A 193 -19.02 -1.00 -5.25
C SER A 193 -19.02 -0.98 -6.78
N PRO A 194 -19.49 0.13 -7.41
CA PRO A 194 -19.73 0.15 -8.86
C PRO A 194 -18.46 0.36 -9.70
N ASN A 195 -17.36 0.82 -9.11
CA ASN A 195 -16.19 1.32 -9.84
C ASN A 195 -14.90 0.58 -9.54
N PHE A 196 -14.02 0.55 -10.55
CA PHE A 196 -12.63 0.13 -10.44
C PHE A 196 -11.76 1.37 -10.24
N TRP A 197 -11.31 1.60 -9.03
CA TRP A 197 -10.45 2.73 -8.72
C TRP A 197 -8.99 2.32 -8.80
N SER A 198 -8.26 2.90 -9.74
CA SER A 198 -6.89 2.48 -10.06
C SER A 198 -5.94 2.53 -8.87
N ARG A 199 -6.11 3.49 -7.94
CA ARG A 199 -5.28 3.53 -6.73
C ARG A 199 -5.61 2.40 -5.76
N ALA A 200 -6.84 1.94 -5.66
CA ALA A 200 -7.18 0.77 -4.84
C ALA A 200 -6.53 -0.50 -5.42
N GLU A 201 -6.55 -0.66 -6.74
CA GLU A 201 -5.82 -1.73 -7.43
C GLU A 201 -4.31 -1.60 -7.23
N GLY A 202 -3.78 -0.37 -7.29
CA GLY A 202 -2.38 -0.09 -6.96
C GLY A 202 -1.99 -0.53 -5.54
N TRP A 203 -2.84 -0.27 -4.55
CA TRP A 203 -2.65 -0.77 -3.19
C TRP A 203 -2.60 -2.29 -3.11
N TYR A 204 -3.51 -2.96 -3.83
CA TYR A 204 -3.54 -4.42 -3.87
C TYR A 204 -2.26 -5.00 -4.49
N LEU A 205 -1.81 -4.43 -5.60
CA LEU A 205 -0.55 -4.81 -6.25
C LEU A 205 0.66 -4.60 -5.34
N MET A 206 0.73 -3.49 -4.61
CA MET A 206 1.79 -3.25 -3.63
C MET A 206 1.72 -4.22 -2.45
N ALA A 207 0.51 -4.55 -1.97
CA ALA A 207 0.33 -5.53 -0.90
C ALA A 207 0.87 -6.91 -1.30
N LEU A 208 0.54 -7.37 -2.50
CA LEU A 208 1.04 -8.63 -3.06
C LEU A 208 2.56 -8.61 -3.22
N ALA A 209 3.12 -7.52 -3.79
CA ALA A 209 4.55 -7.35 -3.97
C ALA A 209 5.31 -7.41 -2.64
N ASP A 210 4.83 -6.71 -1.64
CA ASP A 210 5.48 -6.63 -0.35
C ASP A 210 5.32 -7.93 0.46
N CYS A 211 4.14 -8.55 0.45
CA CYS A 211 3.94 -9.85 1.10
C CYS A 211 4.78 -10.95 0.46
N CYS A 212 4.87 -11.03 -0.87
CA CYS A 212 5.77 -11.95 -1.55
C CYS A 212 7.25 -11.71 -1.22
N SER A 213 7.64 -10.44 -0.95
CA SER A 213 9.02 -10.12 -0.53
C SER A 213 9.35 -10.60 0.89
N ILE A 214 8.34 -10.84 1.73
CA ILE A 214 8.47 -11.24 3.12
C ILE A 214 8.39 -12.77 3.28
N LEU A 215 7.52 -13.41 2.51
CA LEU A 215 7.32 -14.86 2.56
C LEU A 215 8.53 -15.64 2.02
N PRO A 216 8.79 -16.85 2.54
CA PRO A 216 9.81 -17.73 1.96
C PRO A 216 9.48 -18.04 0.49
N ARG A 217 10.42 -17.68 -0.39
CA ARG A 217 10.24 -17.88 -1.84
C ARG A 217 9.97 -19.38 -2.15
N GLY A 218 8.93 -19.64 -2.92
CA GLY A 218 8.53 -20.97 -3.33
C GLY A 218 7.66 -21.72 -2.31
N SER A 219 7.34 -21.15 -1.13
CA SER A 219 6.33 -21.72 -0.23
C SER A 219 4.94 -21.72 -0.90
N GLU A 220 4.01 -22.52 -0.41
CA GLU A 220 2.63 -22.57 -0.90
C GLU A 220 1.96 -21.18 -0.83
N ASP A 221 2.09 -20.49 0.30
CA ASP A 221 1.57 -19.14 0.48
C ASP A 221 2.19 -18.16 -0.53
N TRP A 222 3.51 -18.25 -0.74
CA TRP A 222 4.19 -17.41 -1.72
C TRP A 222 3.68 -17.67 -3.15
N GLN A 223 3.54 -18.95 -3.53
CA GLN A 223 3.03 -19.34 -4.86
C GLN A 223 1.60 -18.85 -5.07
N TYR A 224 0.76 -18.97 -4.04
CA TYR A 224 -0.61 -18.47 -4.07
C TYR A 224 -0.67 -16.96 -4.30
N LEU A 225 0.04 -16.17 -3.48
CA LEU A 225 0.07 -14.72 -3.64
C LEU A 225 0.72 -14.28 -4.95
N ALA A 226 1.77 -14.97 -5.42
CA ALA A 226 2.38 -14.71 -6.73
C ALA A 226 1.40 -14.97 -7.89
N GLY A 227 0.52 -15.97 -7.76
CA GLY A 227 -0.57 -16.24 -8.70
C GLY A 227 -1.57 -15.08 -8.76
N LEU A 228 -2.05 -14.63 -7.60
CA LEU A 228 -2.95 -13.46 -7.51
C LEU A 228 -2.28 -12.19 -8.05
N TRP A 229 -0.99 -12.03 -7.81
CA TRP A 229 -0.23 -10.87 -8.31
C TRP A 229 -0.15 -10.84 -9.84
N LYS A 230 0.10 -11.99 -10.46
CA LYS A 230 0.07 -12.11 -11.92
C LYS A 230 -1.32 -11.77 -12.47
N GLU A 231 -2.37 -12.36 -11.90
CA GLU A 231 -3.75 -12.12 -12.30
C GLU A 231 -4.11 -10.62 -12.23
N ALA A 232 -3.85 -9.98 -11.11
CA ALA A 232 -4.18 -8.57 -10.91
C ALA A 232 -3.37 -7.65 -11.84
N MET A 233 -2.08 -7.91 -12.02
CA MET A 233 -1.22 -7.11 -12.88
C MET A 233 -1.61 -7.27 -14.36
N GLU A 234 -1.86 -8.50 -14.81
CA GLU A 234 -2.31 -8.77 -16.19
C GLU A 234 -3.65 -8.10 -16.49
N GLY A 235 -4.58 -8.11 -15.53
CA GLY A 235 -5.84 -7.40 -15.63
C GLY A 235 -5.62 -5.90 -15.78
N MET A 236 -4.90 -5.28 -14.85
CA MET A 236 -4.65 -3.84 -14.84
C MET A 236 -3.91 -3.37 -16.10
N LEU A 237 -2.92 -4.10 -16.59
CA LEU A 237 -2.14 -3.73 -17.79
C LEU A 237 -2.97 -3.67 -19.09
N ARG A 238 -4.14 -4.29 -19.16
CA ARG A 238 -5.05 -4.15 -20.31
C ARG A 238 -5.61 -2.73 -20.43
N TYR A 239 -5.67 -2.01 -19.32
CA TYR A 239 -6.22 -0.65 -19.22
C TYR A 239 -5.15 0.44 -19.18
N GLN A 240 -3.87 0.10 -19.33
CA GLN A 240 -2.81 1.09 -19.41
C GLN A 240 -2.99 1.93 -20.68
N ASP A 241 -3.07 3.25 -20.55
CA ASP A 241 -3.23 4.15 -21.68
C ASP A 241 -2.00 4.07 -22.62
N GLN A 242 -2.27 3.82 -23.89
CA GLN A 242 -1.23 3.57 -24.88
C GLN A 242 -0.44 4.83 -25.26
N GLU A 243 -1.03 6.02 -25.08
CA GLU A 243 -0.36 7.29 -25.42
C GLU A 243 0.58 7.75 -24.29
N SER A 244 0.07 7.74 -23.05
CA SER A 244 0.82 8.25 -21.90
C SER A 244 1.59 7.16 -21.15
N GLY A 245 1.21 5.90 -21.28
CA GLY A 245 1.73 4.80 -20.46
C GLY A 245 1.20 4.78 -19.03
N LEU A 246 0.34 5.73 -18.63
CA LEU A 246 -0.23 5.83 -17.29
C LEU A 246 -1.60 5.14 -17.19
N PHE A 247 -2.18 5.14 -15.99
CA PHE A 247 -3.53 4.64 -15.73
C PHE A 247 -4.50 5.77 -15.41
N PHE A 248 -5.73 5.64 -15.87
CA PHE A 248 -6.80 6.57 -15.50
C PHE A 248 -7.30 6.33 -14.07
N GLN A 249 -7.84 7.37 -13.42
CA GLN A 249 -8.42 7.34 -12.08
C GLN A 249 -9.44 6.19 -11.91
N LEU A 250 -10.43 6.14 -12.80
CA LEU A 250 -11.36 5.02 -12.93
C LEU A 250 -10.85 4.12 -14.06
N THR A 251 -10.25 3.00 -13.69
CA THR A 251 -9.43 2.15 -14.56
C THR A 251 -10.15 1.76 -15.84
N ALA A 252 -11.40 1.27 -15.74
CA ALA A 252 -12.15 0.75 -16.88
C ALA A 252 -12.80 1.81 -17.77
N LEU A 253 -12.81 3.10 -17.36
CA LEU A 253 -13.52 4.16 -18.09
C LEU A 253 -12.63 4.92 -19.09
N GLY A 254 -11.31 4.72 -19.07
CA GLY A 254 -10.37 5.35 -20.01
C GLY A 254 -10.56 6.87 -20.12
N LYS A 255 -10.57 7.39 -21.34
CA LYS A 255 -10.67 8.84 -21.66
C LYS A 255 -12.10 9.41 -21.53
N THR A 256 -12.96 8.85 -20.71
CA THR A 256 -14.29 9.42 -20.43
C THR A 256 -14.16 10.83 -19.85
N PRO A 257 -15.02 11.80 -20.23
CA PRO A 257 -14.97 13.16 -19.68
C PRO A 257 -14.98 13.18 -18.14
N GLY A 258 -14.04 13.93 -17.54
CA GLY A 258 -13.86 14.02 -16.09
C GLY A 258 -12.93 12.95 -15.51
N ASN A 259 -12.62 11.88 -16.20
CA ASN A 259 -11.59 10.93 -15.80
C ASN A 259 -10.19 11.46 -16.19
N TYR A 260 -9.18 11.21 -15.38
CA TYR A 260 -7.83 11.75 -15.61
C TYR A 260 -6.76 10.70 -15.31
N LEU A 261 -5.55 10.92 -15.84
CA LEU A 261 -4.39 10.06 -15.61
C LEU A 261 -3.86 10.23 -14.19
N GLU A 262 -3.97 9.16 -13.41
CA GLU A 262 -3.71 9.14 -11.97
C GLU A 262 -2.26 8.70 -11.69
N THR A 263 -1.51 9.60 -11.09
CA THR A 263 -0.06 9.46 -10.89
C THR A 263 0.30 8.40 -9.85
N SER A 264 -0.44 8.34 -8.73
CA SER A 264 -0.06 7.43 -7.64
C SER A 264 -0.31 5.96 -8.00
N ALA A 265 -1.45 5.64 -8.60
CA ALA A 265 -1.73 4.29 -9.09
C ALA A 265 -0.71 3.82 -10.13
N SER A 266 -0.33 4.73 -11.03
CA SER A 266 0.69 4.44 -12.04
C SER A 266 2.04 4.15 -11.38
N ALA A 267 2.46 4.95 -10.40
CA ALA A 267 3.70 4.71 -9.66
C ALA A 267 3.67 3.37 -8.88
N MET A 268 2.53 3.03 -8.26
CA MET A 268 2.33 1.77 -7.55
C MET A 268 2.43 0.56 -8.49
N ALA A 269 1.87 0.66 -9.69
CA ALA A 269 1.97 -0.39 -10.71
C ALA A 269 3.44 -0.57 -11.15
N ALA A 270 4.17 0.50 -11.42
CA ALA A 270 5.59 0.43 -11.78
C ALA A 270 6.42 -0.19 -10.66
N TYR A 271 6.24 0.24 -9.40
CA TYR A 271 6.87 -0.37 -8.24
C TYR A 271 6.64 -1.87 -8.17
N SER A 272 5.39 -2.27 -8.31
CA SER A 272 4.96 -3.66 -8.26
C SER A 272 5.61 -4.49 -9.39
N ILE A 273 5.67 -3.95 -10.61
CA ILE A 273 6.30 -4.63 -11.75
C ILE A 273 7.80 -4.85 -11.51
N TYR A 274 8.53 -3.81 -11.08
CA TYR A 274 9.97 -3.94 -10.83
C TYR A 274 10.28 -4.96 -9.74
N LYS A 275 9.54 -4.94 -8.62
CA LYS A 275 9.69 -5.96 -7.58
C LYS A 275 9.38 -7.37 -8.08
N GLY A 276 8.33 -7.52 -8.87
CA GLY A 276 7.96 -8.82 -9.44
C GLY A 276 9.00 -9.34 -10.44
N TYR A 277 9.66 -8.46 -11.17
CA TYR A 277 10.77 -8.83 -12.05
C TYR A 277 11.98 -9.33 -11.25
N GLU A 278 12.38 -8.63 -10.19
CA GLU A 278 13.45 -9.07 -9.29
C GLU A 278 13.18 -10.45 -8.68
N MET A 279 11.92 -10.76 -8.41
CA MET A 279 11.49 -12.07 -7.90
C MET A 279 11.24 -13.11 -8.98
N GLY A 280 11.43 -12.79 -10.27
CA GLY A 280 11.20 -13.71 -11.39
C GLY A 280 9.72 -14.03 -11.66
N ILE A 281 8.80 -13.18 -11.15
CA ILE A 281 7.35 -13.31 -11.38
C ILE A 281 6.98 -12.72 -12.74
N PHE A 282 7.53 -11.55 -13.07
CA PHE A 282 7.32 -10.87 -14.35
C PHE A 282 8.54 -10.97 -15.26
N ASN A 283 8.29 -10.82 -16.55
CA ASN A 283 9.31 -10.89 -17.59
C ASN A 283 9.76 -9.49 -18.05
N ARG A 284 10.75 -9.42 -18.95
CA ARG A 284 11.28 -8.15 -19.49
C ARG A 284 10.23 -7.34 -20.24
N GLN A 285 9.28 -7.97 -20.90
CA GLN A 285 8.21 -7.27 -21.62
C GLN A 285 7.29 -6.51 -20.64
N THR A 286 7.00 -7.11 -19.47
CA THR A 286 6.24 -6.44 -18.42
C THR A 286 7.03 -5.24 -17.85
N VAL A 287 8.36 -5.38 -17.69
CA VAL A 287 9.23 -4.26 -17.24
C VAL A 287 9.16 -3.07 -18.19
N GLN A 288 9.12 -3.29 -19.50
CA GLN A 288 8.97 -2.20 -20.48
C GLN A 288 7.71 -1.36 -20.24
N ARG A 289 6.64 -1.96 -19.74
CA ARG A 289 5.41 -1.24 -19.34
C ARG A 289 5.66 -0.32 -18.13
N ALA A 290 6.46 -0.77 -17.17
CA ALA A 290 6.88 0.06 -16.03
C ALA A 290 7.86 1.17 -16.46
N ASP A 291 8.76 0.88 -17.39
CA ASP A 291 9.69 1.89 -17.93
C ASP A 291 8.93 3.06 -18.60
N LEU A 292 7.84 2.76 -19.33
CA LEU A 292 6.95 3.79 -19.90
C LEU A 292 6.26 4.64 -18.80
N ILE A 293 5.77 4.01 -17.75
CA ILE A 293 5.20 4.71 -16.60
C ILE A 293 6.24 5.66 -16.01
N MET A 294 7.42 5.18 -15.69
CA MET A 294 8.46 5.98 -15.03
C MET A 294 8.90 7.16 -15.92
N MET A 295 9.03 6.94 -17.23
CA MET A 295 9.32 8.01 -18.18
C MET A 295 8.24 9.10 -18.15
N ALA A 296 6.95 8.72 -18.19
CA ALA A 296 5.85 9.67 -18.13
C ALA A 296 5.77 10.41 -16.77
N LEU A 297 6.02 9.71 -15.67
CA LEU A 297 6.09 10.35 -14.36
C LEU A 297 7.19 11.42 -14.30
N GLU A 298 8.38 11.15 -14.82
CA GLU A 298 9.50 12.09 -14.79
C GLU A 298 9.32 13.26 -15.77
N THR A 299 8.74 13.03 -16.96
CA THR A 299 8.62 14.05 -17.99
C THR A 299 7.33 14.88 -17.91
N GLU A 300 6.23 14.24 -17.52
CA GLU A 300 4.90 14.86 -17.57
C GLU A 300 4.33 15.22 -16.19
N LYS A 301 4.64 14.44 -15.15
CA LYS A 301 4.04 14.62 -13.82
C LYS A 301 4.96 15.31 -12.83
N LEU A 302 6.27 15.23 -13.01
CA LEU A 302 7.23 15.90 -12.15
C LEU A 302 7.50 17.32 -12.67
N LYS A 303 7.02 18.34 -11.95
CA LYS A 303 7.08 19.75 -12.34
C LYS A 303 8.01 20.55 -11.43
N LEU A 304 8.83 21.42 -12.02
CA LEU A 304 9.65 22.38 -11.29
C LEU A 304 8.87 23.67 -11.08
N ARG A 305 8.59 24.05 -9.84
CA ARG A 305 7.93 25.31 -9.46
C ARG A 305 8.71 25.96 -8.32
N ASN A 306 9.07 27.22 -8.47
CA ASN A 306 9.82 28.00 -7.46
C ASN A 306 11.07 27.28 -6.94
N GLY A 307 11.79 26.56 -7.80
CA GLY A 307 13.02 25.82 -7.43
C GLY A 307 12.78 24.43 -6.80
N CYS A 308 11.53 24.09 -6.45
CA CYS A 308 11.13 22.81 -5.88
C CYS A 308 10.45 21.92 -6.91
N LEU A 309 10.66 20.60 -6.79
CA LEU A 309 9.98 19.59 -7.60
C LEU A 309 8.65 19.19 -6.96
N HIS A 310 7.61 19.12 -7.77
CA HIS A 310 6.27 18.70 -7.36
C HIS A 310 5.79 17.57 -8.26
N LEU A 311 5.26 16.52 -7.68
CA LEU A 311 4.60 15.43 -8.41
C LEU A 311 3.11 15.73 -8.48
N GLU A 312 2.59 15.92 -9.69
CA GLU A 312 1.20 16.34 -9.94
C GLU A 312 0.33 15.18 -10.44
N GLY A 313 -0.99 15.38 -10.43
CA GLY A 313 -1.96 14.42 -10.96
C GLY A 313 -2.27 13.27 -10.01
N THR A 314 -2.00 13.43 -8.72
CA THR A 314 -2.39 12.46 -7.68
C THR A 314 -3.78 12.81 -7.14
N CYS A 315 -4.66 11.83 -7.07
CA CYS A 315 -5.96 11.95 -6.43
C CYS A 315 -5.80 12.26 -4.93
N ALA A 316 -6.48 13.27 -4.42
CA ALA A 316 -6.46 13.60 -2.99
C ALA A 316 -7.10 12.49 -2.15
N GLY A 317 -8.16 11.89 -2.64
CA GLY A 317 -8.88 10.76 -2.06
C GLY A 317 -10.11 10.44 -2.90
N ALA A 318 -10.58 9.21 -2.83
CA ALA A 318 -11.84 8.82 -3.43
C ALA A 318 -12.78 8.30 -2.34
N GLY A 319 -14.02 8.80 -2.33
CA GLY A 319 -15.14 8.16 -1.64
C GLY A 319 -15.66 6.98 -2.45
N LEU A 320 -16.54 6.22 -1.84
CA LEU A 320 -17.28 5.12 -2.47
C LEU A 320 -18.62 5.60 -3.01
#